data_c747ae1ff6b1074c9f35d840f76cdb29
#
_entry.id   c747ae1ff6b1074c9f35d840f76cdb29
#
_cell.length_a   1.000
_cell.length_b   1.000
_cell.length_c   1.000
_cell.angle_alpha   90.00
_cell.angle_beta   90.00
_cell.angle_gamma   90.00
#
_symmetry.space_group_name_H-M   'P 1'
#
loop_
_entity.id
_entity.type
_entity.pdbx_description
1 polymer ?
#
loop_
_entity_poly.entity_id
_entity_poly.type
_entity_poly.pdbx_seq_one_letter_code
_entity_poly.pdbx_strand_id
1 'polypeptide(L)'
;MEVTKTQVQTQTELRREAEHYLPGGVGGAGRINSALGYAFYIKEAKGCRLWDTDGKEYIDFNLGHGSAFLGYQHPATQTAAEKALAAGILAGYETEAHVQLAKRITEVIPCAERVRYGNTGSEGTMICVRLARAYSKKNKILKFWGHFHGLYDYMMYNAHTPMTPVEPGSIIEPVRESAGMPAVNDDLVVVVPWKDEAALARALEQHGDQIGGIIMEPINYNQGCIVADKEYMELVRRQANEHKIALIYDEVLSAFRTGPDCAQGYYGVTPDLCVLGKAVANGGAMVVLAGKREVMDLVGPLGEVAQSGTFTGNPLAVATALASIEELCKPGFYDHIYAASDRMVSGLTELFAGADIPARVQGLGGRFGIFFGSTEPVERFDDTLDRDVEMRLRFVRAAADKGVYFHDYGSLVAGHHGVSASHTLADIDEALNRVQSAIKSGLV
;
A
#
# COMPACT_ATOMS: atom_id res chain seq x y z
N MET A 1 45.10 -5.69 3.78
CA MET A 1 43.97 -6.26 4.56
C MET A 1 43.27 -7.26 3.64
N GLU A 2 43.47 -8.54 3.88
CA GLU A 2 42.70 -9.58 3.20
C GLU A 2 41.24 -9.41 3.60
N VAL A 3 40.40 -9.15 2.61
CA VAL A 3 38.95 -9.25 2.77
C VAL A 3 38.68 -10.75 3.00
N THR A 4 38.55 -11.15 4.26
CA THR A 4 38.06 -12.46 4.62
C THR A 4 36.78 -12.70 3.82
N LYS A 5 36.75 -13.71 2.94
CA LYS A 5 35.53 -14.17 2.29
C LYS A 5 34.54 -14.51 3.38
N THR A 6 33.63 -13.60 3.69
CA THR A 6 32.53 -13.86 4.63
C THR A 6 31.76 -15.04 4.04
N GLN A 7 31.76 -16.15 4.74
CA GLN A 7 30.98 -17.33 4.37
C GLN A 7 29.52 -16.89 4.29
N VAL A 8 28.86 -17.11 3.18
CA VAL A 8 27.45 -16.73 3.02
C VAL A 8 26.63 -17.60 3.96
N GLN A 9 26.01 -16.98 4.94
CA GLN A 9 25.14 -17.68 5.90
C GLN A 9 23.85 -18.13 5.21
N THR A 10 23.34 -19.28 5.60
CA THR A 10 22.05 -19.80 5.17
C THR A 10 20.87 -19.01 5.76
N GLN A 11 19.68 -19.16 5.21
CA GLN A 11 18.44 -18.62 5.76
C GLN A 11 18.28 -18.97 7.25
N THR A 12 18.56 -20.23 7.60
CA THR A 12 18.41 -20.74 8.97
C THR A 12 19.41 -20.12 9.94
N GLU A 13 20.66 -19.97 9.51
CA GLU A 13 21.72 -19.36 10.33
C GLU A 13 21.43 -17.89 10.58
N LEU A 14 21.05 -17.14 9.53
CA LEU A 14 20.69 -15.72 9.64
C LEU A 14 19.48 -15.49 10.57
N ARG A 15 18.45 -16.33 10.47
CA ARG A 15 17.29 -16.24 11.38
C ARG A 15 17.69 -16.41 12.83
N ARG A 16 18.45 -17.45 13.13
CA ARG A 16 18.92 -17.74 14.50
C ARG A 16 19.78 -16.61 15.05
N GLU A 17 20.67 -16.06 14.24
CA GLU A 17 21.49 -14.93 14.62
C GLU A 17 20.66 -13.66 14.83
N ALA A 18 19.73 -13.36 13.93
CA ALA A 18 18.88 -12.16 14.01
C ALA A 18 18.02 -12.11 15.27
N GLU A 19 17.56 -13.26 15.80
CA GLU A 19 16.79 -13.34 17.04
C GLU A 19 17.55 -12.78 18.26
N HIS A 20 18.88 -12.77 18.24
CA HIS A 20 19.69 -12.19 19.30
C HIS A 20 19.72 -10.66 19.28
N TYR A 21 19.51 -10.04 18.11
CA TYR A 21 19.72 -8.60 17.93
C TYR A 21 18.44 -7.84 17.55
N LEU A 22 17.46 -8.52 16.99
CA LEU A 22 16.23 -7.92 16.46
C LEU A 22 15.01 -8.55 17.14
N PRO A 23 14.07 -7.75 17.66
CA PRO A 23 12.82 -8.29 18.19
C PRO A 23 12.10 -9.15 17.14
N GLY A 24 11.87 -10.44 17.46
CA GLY A 24 11.30 -11.41 16.52
C GLY A 24 12.17 -11.72 15.30
N GLY A 25 13.48 -11.42 15.34
CA GLY A 25 14.43 -11.69 14.25
C GLY A 25 14.26 -10.80 13.01
N VAL A 26 13.55 -9.67 13.13
CA VAL A 26 13.23 -8.80 11.97
C VAL A 26 13.38 -7.32 12.29
N GLY A 27 13.79 -6.54 11.31
CA GLY A 27 13.83 -5.08 11.39
C GLY A 27 12.46 -4.39 11.27
N GLY A 28 11.37 -5.16 11.12
CA GLY A 28 9.99 -4.67 11.05
C GLY A 28 9.00 -5.83 10.95
N ALA A 29 7.95 -5.84 11.77
CA ALA A 29 7.02 -6.98 11.90
C ALA A 29 6.39 -7.41 10.57
N GLY A 30 6.02 -6.46 9.72
CA GLY A 30 5.43 -6.76 8.40
C GLY A 30 6.34 -7.53 7.43
N ARG A 31 7.62 -7.77 7.78
CA ARG A 31 8.54 -8.60 6.99
C ARG A 31 8.37 -10.10 7.23
N ILE A 32 7.74 -10.49 8.33
CA ILE A 32 7.41 -11.89 8.59
C ILE A 32 6.29 -12.29 7.64
N ASN A 33 6.52 -13.33 6.84
CA ASN A 33 5.46 -13.99 6.10
C ASN A 33 4.77 -14.98 7.05
N SER A 34 3.55 -14.72 7.44
CA SER A 34 2.85 -15.50 8.47
C SER A 34 2.58 -16.94 8.03
N ALA A 35 2.37 -17.18 6.73
CA ALA A 35 2.23 -18.53 6.20
C ALA A 35 3.51 -19.36 6.36
N LEU A 36 4.67 -18.72 6.27
CA LEU A 36 5.97 -19.39 6.41
C LEU A 36 6.46 -19.39 7.86
N GLY A 37 6.01 -18.43 8.69
CA GLY A 37 6.45 -18.24 10.07
C GLY A 37 7.79 -17.52 10.20
N TYR A 38 8.34 -16.94 9.12
CA TYR A 38 9.62 -16.24 9.12
C TYR A 38 9.72 -15.19 7.99
N ALA A 39 10.72 -14.31 8.11
CA ALA A 39 11.09 -13.39 7.05
C ALA A 39 12.13 -14.02 6.10
N PHE A 40 12.05 -13.71 4.81
CA PHE A 40 13.06 -14.07 3.83
C PHE A 40 14.29 -13.18 3.94
N TYR A 41 15.46 -13.80 3.94
CA TYR A 41 16.75 -13.14 3.76
C TYR A 41 17.14 -13.21 2.30
N ILE A 42 16.96 -12.09 1.61
CA ILE A 42 17.17 -11.97 0.16
C ILE A 42 18.61 -11.51 -0.08
N LYS A 43 19.31 -12.22 -0.96
CA LYS A 43 20.67 -11.89 -1.41
C LYS A 43 20.65 -10.94 -2.60
N GLU A 44 19.71 -11.15 -3.52
CA GLU A 44 19.60 -10.40 -4.77
C GLU A 44 18.15 -10.28 -5.22
N ALA A 45 17.84 -9.18 -5.90
CA ALA A 45 16.54 -8.96 -6.55
C ALA A 45 16.76 -8.29 -7.89
N LYS A 46 16.11 -8.78 -8.97
CA LYS A 46 16.22 -8.21 -10.31
C LYS A 46 14.94 -8.42 -11.11
N GLY A 47 14.44 -7.38 -11.75
CA GLY A 47 13.17 -7.45 -12.48
C GLY A 47 12.03 -7.85 -11.53
N CYS A 48 11.38 -8.96 -11.80
CA CYS A 48 10.33 -9.55 -10.96
C CYS A 48 10.83 -10.74 -10.10
N ARG A 49 12.14 -10.95 -9.99
CA ARG A 49 12.71 -12.14 -9.34
C ARG A 49 13.53 -11.78 -8.10
N LEU A 50 13.50 -12.68 -7.12
CA LEU A 50 14.29 -12.67 -5.90
C LEU A 50 15.14 -13.92 -5.83
N TRP A 51 16.35 -13.80 -5.25
CA TRP A 51 17.17 -14.94 -4.86
C TRP A 51 17.46 -14.84 -3.37
N ASP A 52 17.14 -15.89 -2.65
CA ASP A 52 17.45 -15.95 -1.23
C ASP A 52 18.93 -16.29 -0.97
N THR A 53 19.33 -16.28 0.30
CA THR A 53 20.73 -16.57 0.67
C THR A 53 21.13 -18.04 0.43
N ASP A 54 20.16 -18.95 0.28
CA ASP A 54 20.41 -20.35 -0.08
C ASP A 54 20.50 -20.53 -1.61
N GLY A 55 20.26 -19.46 -2.39
CA GLY A 55 20.35 -19.44 -3.85
C GLY A 55 19.06 -19.84 -4.56
N LYS A 56 17.97 -20.05 -3.84
CA LYS A 56 16.67 -20.37 -4.45
C LYS A 56 16.04 -19.12 -5.07
N GLU A 57 15.53 -19.29 -6.30
CA GLU A 57 14.84 -18.25 -7.05
C GLU A 57 13.34 -18.25 -6.80
N TYR A 58 12.76 -17.05 -6.78
CA TYR A 58 11.31 -16.82 -6.67
C TYR A 58 10.86 -15.78 -7.69
N ILE A 59 9.69 -16.02 -8.33
CA ILE A 59 8.94 -14.96 -9.00
C ILE A 59 8.14 -14.23 -7.91
N ASP A 60 8.33 -12.92 -7.79
CA ASP A 60 7.85 -12.14 -6.65
C ASP A 60 6.60 -11.31 -6.97
N PHE A 61 5.50 -11.62 -6.29
CA PHE A 61 4.24 -10.88 -6.34
C PHE A 61 4.00 -9.99 -5.12
N ASN A 62 4.94 -9.93 -4.17
CA ASN A 62 4.93 -8.95 -3.06
C ASN A 62 5.52 -7.60 -3.49
N LEU A 63 6.63 -7.62 -4.24
CA LEU A 63 7.30 -6.43 -4.78
C LEU A 63 7.70 -5.43 -3.69
N GLY A 64 8.28 -5.94 -2.58
CA GLY A 64 8.64 -5.10 -1.44
C GLY A 64 7.43 -4.36 -0.84
N HIS A 65 6.39 -5.08 -0.52
CA HIS A 65 5.08 -4.54 -0.09
C HIS A 65 4.45 -3.58 -1.10
N GLY A 66 4.68 -3.83 -2.39
CA GLY A 66 4.18 -3.01 -3.49
C GLY A 66 5.04 -1.81 -3.86
N SER A 67 6.24 -1.65 -3.32
CA SER A 67 7.09 -0.51 -3.66
C SER A 67 7.76 -0.66 -5.03
N ALA A 68 8.23 -1.86 -5.41
CA ALA A 68 8.97 -2.11 -6.65
C ALA A 68 8.05 -2.27 -7.87
N PHE A 69 7.30 -1.24 -8.22
CA PHE A 69 6.29 -1.31 -9.29
C PHE A 69 6.90 -1.35 -10.70
N LEU A 70 8.07 -0.74 -10.90
CA LEU A 70 8.84 -0.90 -12.14
C LEU A 70 9.62 -2.22 -12.18
N GLY A 71 9.73 -2.91 -11.05
CA GLY A 71 10.60 -4.03 -10.83
C GLY A 71 11.92 -3.63 -10.15
N TYR A 72 12.64 -4.64 -9.67
CA TYR A 72 13.93 -4.45 -9.01
C TYR A 72 15.04 -4.09 -10.01
N GLN A 73 15.99 -3.28 -9.60
CA GLN A 73 17.11 -2.81 -10.43
C GLN A 73 16.65 -2.19 -11.77
N HIS A 74 15.53 -1.46 -11.77
CA HIS A 74 15.07 -0.81 -13.00
C HIS A 74 16.11 0.20 -13.49
N PRO A 75 16.55 0.16 -14.76
CA PRO A 75 17.70 0.94 -15.25
C PRO A 75 17.58 2.46 -15.02
N ALA A 76 16.38 3.02 -15.21
CA ALA A 76 16.15 4.45 -15.02
C ALA A 76 16.35 4.87 -13.55
N THR A 77 15.75 4.12 -12.61
CA THR A 77 15.85 4.44 -11.17
C THR A 77 17.25 4.15 -10.64
N GLN A 78 17.90 3.09 -11.10
CA GLN A 78 19.28 2.78 -10.73
C GLN A 78 20.25 3.87 -11.19
N THR A 79 20.17 4.28 -12.46
CA THR A 79 21.01 5.37 -12.99
C THR A 79 20.79 6.68 -12.24
N ALA A 80 19.53 7.01 -11.90
CA ALA A 80 19.21 8.21 -11.12
C ALA A 80 19.79 8.14 -9.70
N ALA A 81 19.71 6.98 -9.04
CA ALA A 81 20.28 6.73 -7.72
C ALA A 81 21.81 6.88 -7.74
N GLU A 82 22.51 6.29 -8.71
CA GLU A 82 23.97 6.36 -8.87
C GLU A 82 24.44 7.80 -9.06
N LYS A 83 23.74 8.59 -9.89
CA LYS A 83 24.05 10.02 -10.08
C LYS A 83 23.85 10.81 -8.79
N ALA A 84 22.76 10.56 -8.05
CA ALA A 84 22.49 11.23 -6.78
C ALA A 84 23.57 10.90 -5.72
N LEU A 85 23.99 9.63 -5.64
CA LEU A 85 25.09 9.20 -4.77
C LEU A 85 26.43 9.87 -5.15
N ALA A 86 26.75 9.96 -6.43
CA ALA A 86 27.97 10.59 -6.92
C ALA A 86 28.01 12.10 -6.63
N ALA A 87 26.86 12.77 -6.59
CA ALA A 87 26.74 14.18 -6.23
C ALA A 87 26.84 14.44 -4.71
N GLY A 88 26.79 13.38 -3.89
CA GLY A 88 26.76 13.44 -2.44
C GLY A 88 25.33 13.43 -1.87
N ILE A 89 25.19 12.82 -0.71
CA ILE A 89 23.89 12.76 0.01
C ILE A 89 23.71 14.08 0.78
N LEU A 90 22.93 14.98 0.24
CA LEU A 90 22.73 16.34 0.75
C LEU A 90 21.47 16.40 1.65
N ALA A 91 21.43 15.61 2.73
CA ALA A 91 20.33 15.66 3.67
C ALA A 91 20.17 17.07 4.27
N GLY A 92 18.92 17.55 4.35
CA GLY A 92 18.59 18.86 4.90
C GLY A 92 18.81 20.05 3.94
N TYR A 93 19.08 19.79 2.66
CA TYR A 93 19.24 20.83 1.64
C TYR A 93 18.29 20.60 0.46
N GLU A 94 17.85 21.67 -0.16
CA GLU A 94 17.07 21.62 -1.39
C GLU A 94 18.00 21.52 -2.63
N THR A 95 17.54 20.80 -3.65
CA THR A 95 18.21 20.70 -4.94
C THR A 95 17.23 21.00 -6.07
N GLU A 96 17.73 21.23 -7.28
CA GLU A 96 16.88 21.42 -8.47
C GLU A 96 15.89 20.25 -8.66
N ALA A 97 16.31 19.02 -8.36
CA ALA A 97 15.46 17.84 -8.50
C ALA A 97 14.21 17.88 -7.61
N HIS A 98 14.26 18.54 -6.44
CA HIS A 98 13.07 18.74 -5.60
C HIS A 98 12.01 19.58 -6.31
N VAL A 99 12.44 20.65 -6.96
CA VAL A 99 11.54 21.54 -7.71
C VAL A 99 10.97 20.82 -8.94
N GLN A 100 11.81 20.07 -9.66
CA GLN A 100 11.39 19.29 -10.82
C GLN A 100 10.38 18.20 -10.44
N LEU A 101 10.63 17.48 -9.34
CA LEU A 101 9.70 16.48 -8.83
C LEU A 101 8.36 17.11 -8.42
N ALA A 102 8.39 18.22 -7.67
CA ALA A 102 7.16 18.93 -7.28
C ALA A 102 6.37 19.38 -8.51
N LYS A 103 7.03 19.98 -9.50
CA LYS A 103 6.40 20.35 -10.77
C LYS A 103 5.77 19.15 -11.45
N ARG A 104 6.52 18.04 -11.58
CA ARG A 104 6.00 16.84 -12.25
C ARG A 104 4.79 16.24 -11.54
N ILE A 105 4.78 16.20 -10.21
CA ILE A 105 3.63 15.77 -9.42
C ILE A 105 2.42 16.67 -9.69
N THR A 106 2.60 18.00 -9.71
CA THR A 106 1.48 18.93 -9.97
C THR A 106 0.93 18.86 -11.40
N GLU A 107 1.71 18.35 -12.35
CA GLU A 107 1.25 18.11 -13.73
C GLU A 107 0.43 16.82 -13.87
N VAL A 108 0.67 15.83 -13.00
CA VAL A 108 0.13 14.46 -13.16
C VAL A 108 -1.02 14.19 -12.20
N ILE A 109 -0.94 14.67 -10.96
CA ILE A 109 -1.91 14.34 -9.90
C ILE A 109 -3.00 15.41 -9.82
N PRO A 110 -4.28 15.04 -10.00
CA PRO A 110 -5.38 16.00 -10.13
C PRO A 110 -5.56 16.98 -8.97
N CYS A 111 -5.38 16.54 -7.72
CA CYS A 111 -5.52 17.43 -6.56
C CYS A 111 -4.26 18.26 -6.24
N ALA A 112 -3.13 17.99 -6.90
CA ALA A 112 -1.83 18.53 -6.52
C ALA A 112 -1.59 19.95 -7.02
N GLU A 113 -1.93 20.95 -6.24
CA GLU A 113 -1.53 22.35 -6.48
C GLU A 113 -0.27 22.73 -5.69
N ARG A 114 0.02 22.00 -4.60
CA ARG A 114 1.20 22.13 -3.74
C ARG A 114 1.66 20.76 -3.27
N VAL A 115 2.96 20.65 -3.01
CA VAL A 115 3.62 19.38 -2.67
C VAL A 115 4.54 19.54 -1.46
N ARG A 116 4.62 18.49 -0.63
CA ARG A 116 5.63 18.29 0.41
C ARG A 116 6.14 16.86 0.35
N TYR A 117 7.33 16.64 0.88
CA TYR A 117 7.95 15.32 0.94
C TYR A 117 8.01 14.78 2.36
N GLY A 118 7.96 13.48 2.50
CA GLY A 118 8.18 12.72 3.72
C GLY A 118 8.91 11.43 3.41
N ASN A 119 9.14 10.60 4.42
CA ASN A 119 9.90 9.34 4.27
C ASN A 119 8.99 8.10 4.27
N THR A 120 7.89 8.13 5.00
CA THR A 120 6.99 6.97 5.18
C THR A 120 5.52 7.36 5.01
N GLY A 121 4.68 6.38 4.62
CA GLY A 121 3.23 6.57 4.54
C GLY A 121 2.61 7.05 5.84
N SER A 122 3.05 6.51 6.99
CA SER A 122 2.59 6.95 8.32
C SER A 122 2.86 8.42 8.58
N GLU A 123 4.05 8.91 8.21
CA GLU A 123 4.40 10.33 8.31
C GLU A 123 3.49 11.18 7.40
N GLY A 124 3.30 10.75 6.15
CA GLY A 124 2.44 11.45 5.19
C GLY A 124 1.00 11.57 5.64
N THR A 125 0.37 10.47 6.03
CA THR A 125 -1.02 10.45 6.49
C THR A 125 -1.20 11.21 7.80
N MET A 126 -0.23 11.12 8.73
CA MET A 126 -0.24 11.89 9.97
C MET A 126 -0.25 13.41 9.71
N ILE A 127 0.55 13.88 8.76
CA ILE A 127 0.58 15.30 8.39
C ILE A 127 -0.72 15.71 7.68
N CYS A 128 -1.27 14.89 6.77
CA CYS A 128 -2.55 15.17 6.12
C CYS A 128 -3.71 15.26 7.13
N VAL A 129 -3.74 14.36 8.13
CA VAL A 129 -4.71 14.45 9.24
C VAL A 129 -4.54 15.75 10.04
N ARG A 130 -3.30 16.15 10.33
CA ARG A 130 -3.03 17.42 11.00
C ARG A 130 -3.48 18.63 10.18
N LEU A 131 -3.23 18.62 8.87
CA LEU A 131 -3.69 19.65 7.94
C LEU A 131 -5.22 19.72 7.89
N ALA A 132 -5.90 18.58 7.79
CA ALA A 132 -7.36 18.53 7.78
C ALA A 132 -7.97 19.13 9.05
N ARG A 133 -7.40 18.83 10.22
CA ARG A 133 -7.81 19.44 11.51
C ARG A 133 -7.55 20.94 11.56
N ALA A 134 -6.40 21.39 11.10
CA ALA A 134 -6.04 22.81 11.05
C ALA A 134 -6.94 23.60 10.09
N TYR A 135 -7.23 23.03 8.91
CA TYR A 135 -8.08 23.63 7.89
C TYR A 135 -9.53 23.76 8.36
N SER A 136 -10.11 22.67 8.85
CA SER A 136 -11.51 22.63 9.29
C SER A 136 -11.74 23.23 10.68
N LYS A 137 -10.69 23.36 11.50
CA LYS A 137 -10.74 23.70 12.94
C LYS A 137 -11.58 22.71 13.76
N LYS A 138 -11.61 21.44 13.35
CA LYS A 138 -12.33 20.34 13.98
C LYS A 138 -11.37 19.21 14.33
N ASN A 139 -11.68 18.37 15.32
CA ASN A 139 -10.72 17.45 15.91
C ASN A 139 -10.89 15.98 15.48
N LYS A 140 -12.11 15.53 15.19
CA LYS A 140 -12.36 14.11 14.84
C LYS A 140 -11.96 13.82 13.40
N ILE A 141 -11.57 12.57 13.17
CA ILE A 141 -11.32 12.04 11.82
C ILE A 141 -12.25 10.85 11.60
N LEU A 142 -12.93 10.84 10.47
CA LEU A 142 -13.68 9.69 10.00
C LEU A 142 -12.76 8.83 9.12
N LYS A 143 -12.75 7.54 9.41
CA LYS A 143 -12.08 6.51 8.59
C LYS A 143 -13.00 5.33 8.34
N PHE A 144 -12.60 4.46 7.41
CA PHE A 144 -13.37 3.27 7.08
C PHE A 144 -12.76 2.01 7.69
N TRP A 145 -13.61 1.08 8.12
CA TRP A 145 -13.22 -0.22 8.63
C TRP A 145 -12.45 -1.00 7.55
N GLY A 146 -11.34 -1.61 7.95
CA GLY A 146 -10.44 -2.32 7.06
C GLY A 146 -9.45 -1.42 6.30
N HIS A 147 -9.49 -0.10 6.46
CA HIS A 147 -8.52 0.80 5.85
C HIS A 147 -7.33 1.05 6.77
N PHE A 148 -6.10 0.89 6.22
CA PHE A 148 -4.86 1.07 6.95
C PHE A 148 -4.18 2.38 6.57
N HIS A 149 -3.91 3.24 7.55
CA HIS A 149 -3.35 4.58 7.31
C HIS A 149 -2.03 4.84 8.06
N GLY A 150 -1.31 3.79 8.42
CA GLY A 150 0.00 3.91 9.08
C GLY A 150 -0.03 3.63 10.57
N LEU A 151 1.16 3.71 11.18
CA LEU A 151 1.43 3.23 12.53
C LEU A 151 1.55 4.41 13.52
N TYR A 152 0.47 5.13 13.74
CA TYR A 152 0.40 6.21 14.74
C TYR A 152 -0.96 6.23 15.45
N ASP A 153 -0.98 6.74 16.66
CA ASP A 153 -2.05 6.56 17.64
C ASP A 153 -3.45 7.01 17.21
N TYR A 154 -3.57 7.90 16.22
CA TYR A 154 -4.87 8.36 15.74
C TYR A 154 -5.48 7.49 14.64
N MET A 155 -4.70 6.58 14.02
CA MET A 155 -5.16 5.83 12.85
C MET A 155 -5.05 4.30 12.99
N MET A 156 -4.41 3.81 14.07
CA MET A 156 -4.35 2.38 14.34
C MET A 156 -5.65 1.87 14.99
N TYR A 157 -6.74 2.08 14.29
CA TYR A 157 -8.07 1.64 14.70
C TYR A 157 -8.73 0.84 13.58
N ASN A 158 -9.28 -0.32 13.90
CA ASN A 158 -10.15 -1.11 13.02
C ASN A 158 -9.62 -1.30 11.59
N ALA A 159 -8.29 -1.42 11.41
CA ALA A 159 -7.68 -1.69 10.11
C ALA A 159 -7.58 -3.20 9.83
N HIS A 160 -7.29 -4.00 10.86
CA HIS A 160 -7.08 -5.44 10.75
C HIS A 160 -7.88 -6.23 11.79
N THR A 161 -8.42 -5.57 12.81
CA THR A 161 -9.14 -6.23 13.90
C THR A 161 -10.39 -6.89 13.36
N PRO A 162 -10.50 -8.22 13.47
CA PRO A 162 -11.72 -8.93 13.12
C PRO A 162 -12.82 -8.53 14.11
N MET A 163 -13.96 -8.18 13.57
CA MET A 163 -15.16 -7.90 14.34
C MET A 163 -16.25 -8.85 13.85
N THR A 164 -17.28 -9.06 14.66
CA THR A 164 -18.49 -9.68 14.15
C THR A 164 -19.08 -8.81 13.05
N PRO A 165 -19.81 -9.39 12.07
CA PRO A 165 -20.52 -8.62 11.07
C PRO A 165 -21.31 -7.49 11.72
N VAL A 166 -21.26 -6.31 11.13
CA VAL A 166 -21.88 -5.10 11.66
C VAL A 166 -23.22 -4.88 10.98
N GLU A 167 -24.26 -4.56 11.75
CA GLU A 167 -25.57 -4.25 11.20
C GLU A 167 -25.47 -3.07 10.22
N PRO A 168 -26.10 -3.15 9.04
CA PRO A 168 -26.09 -2.06 8.06
C PRO A 168 -26.51 -0.70 8.67
N GLY A 169 -25.80 0.33 8.32
CA GLY A 169 -26.03 1.67 8.84
C GLY A 169 -25.48 1.94 10.24
N SER A 170 -24.69 1.04 10.83
CA SER A 170 -24.09 1.22 12.16
C SER A 170 -22.75 1.96 12.08
N ILE A 171 -22.51 2.84 13.05
CA ILE A 171 -21.16 3.37 13.34
C ILE A 171 -20.43 2.30 14.15
N ILE A 172 -19.17 2.07 13.82
CA ILE A 172 -18.34 1.05 14.46
C ILE A 172 -17.62 1.63 15.66
N GLU A 173 -17.62 0.92 16.77
CA GLU A 173 -16.82 1.29 17.95
C GLU A 173 -15.33 1.26 17.60
N PRO A 174 -14.56 2.34 17.91
CA PRO A 174 -13.13 2.36 17.67
C PRO A 174 -12.38 1.34 18.51
N VAL A 175 -11.72 0.38 17.86
CA VAL A 175 -10.89 -0.66 18.50
C VAL A 175 -9.42 -0.37 18.23
N ARG A 176 -8.66 -0.11 19.29
CA ARG A 176 -7.22 0.14 19.24
C ARG A 176 -6.46 -1.14 18.84
N GLU A 177 -5.54 -1.03 17.88
CA GLU A 177 -4.77 -2.17 17.35
C GLU A 177 -3.34 -2.27 17.87
N SER A 178 -2.97 -1.44 18.83
CA SER A 178 -1.65 -1.54 19.49
C SER A 178 -1.74 -1.29 20.98
N ALA A 179 -0.96 -2.06 21.73
CA ALA A 179 -0.66 -1.71 23.11
C ALA A 179 0.04 -0.34 23.16
N GLY A 180 -0.21 0.43 24.20
CA GLY A 180 0.39 1.75 24.40
C GLY A 180 -0.37 2.92 23.78
N MET A 181 -1.42 2.68 23.00
CA MET A 181 -2.29 3.76 22.50
C MET A 181 -3.12 4.36 23.64
N PRO A 182 -3.12 5.69 23.81
CA PRO A 182 -3.90 6.36 24.88
C PRO A 182 -5.40 6.27 24.60
N ALA A 183 -6.20 5.92 25.62
CA ALA A 183 -7.65 5.82 25.48
C ALA A 183 -8.32 7.15 25.08
N VAL A 184 -7.74 8.30 25.41
CA VAL A 184 -8.25 9.62 25.03
C VAL A 184 -8.35 9.80 23.51
N ASN A 185 -7.62 9.03 22.72
CA ASN A 185 -7.67 9.11 21.26
C ASN A 185 -8.92 8.44 20.67
N ASP A 186 -9.59 7.56 21.41
CA ASP A 186 -10.80 6.86 20.93
C ASP A 186 -11.90 7.88 20.53
N ASP A 187 -12.05 8.96 21.30
CA ASP A 187 -13.00 10.05 21.01
C ASP A 187 -12.64 10.87 19.76
N LEU A 188 -11.45 10.72 19.22
CA LEU A 188 -10.97 11.47 18.07
C LEU A 188 -11.16 10.75 16.73
N VAL A 189 -11.65 9.51 16.78
CA VAL A 189 -11.82 8.66 15.59
C VAL A 189 -13.28 8.22 15.46
N VAL A 190 -13.83 8.36 14.27
CA VAL A 190 -15.13 7.84 13.88
C VAL A 190 -14.91 6.77 12.82
N VAL A 191 -15.39 5.56 13.06
CA VAL A 191 -15.22 4.43 12.14
C VAL A 191 -16.55 4.03 11.54
N VAL A 192 -16.61 3.88 10.23
CA VAL A 192 -17.80 3.39 9.52
C VAL A 192 -17.44 2.25 8.57
N PRO A 193 -18.37 1.34 8.26
CA PRO A 193 -18.14 0.32 7.24
C PRO A 193 -17.88 0.96 5.87
N TRP A 194 -17.01 0.35 5.08
CA TRP A 194 -16.78 0.74 3.68
C TRP A 194 -18.01 0.43 2.84
N LYS A 195 -18.39 1.32 1.92
CA LYS A 195 -19.57 1.21 1.05
C LYS A 195 -20.92 1.15 1.79
N ASP A 196 -20.99 1.63 3.03
CA ASP A 196 -22.25 1.76 3.77
C ASP A 196 -22.67 3.25 3.83
N GLU A 197 -23.55 3.63 2.89
CA GLU A 197 -24.06 5.01 2.77
C GLU A 197 -24.84 5.44 4.01
N ALA A 198 -25.62 4.53 4.60
CA ALA A 198 -26.44 4.82 5.77
C ALA A 198 -25.57 5.04 7.02
N ALA A 199 -24.51 4.25 7.19
CA ALA A 199 -23.54 4.44 8.26
C ALA A 199 -22.79 5.78 8.12
N LEU A 200 -22.35 6.11 6.89
CA LEU A 200 -21.71 7.40 6.60
C LEU A 200 -22.63 8.58 6.91
N ALA A 201 -23.87 8.54 6.43
CA ALA A 201 -24.86 9.59 6.69
C ALA A 201 -25.12 9.77 8.19
N ARG A 202 -25.32 8.66 8.92
CA ARG A 202 -25.51 8.68 10.38
C ARG A 202 -24.31 9.27 11.12
N ALA A 203 -23.08 8.90 10.71
CA ALA A 203 -21.87 9.42 11.32
C ALA A 203 -21.73 10.94 11.12
N LEU A 204 -22.09 11.42 9.94
CA LEU A 204 -22.07 12.85 9.63
C LEU A 204 -23.19 13.63 10.34
N GLU A 205 -24.38 13.03 10.48
CA GLU A 205 -25.46 13.61 11.28
C GLU A 205 -25.06 13.77 12.75
N GLN A 206 -24.43 12.74 13.34
CA GLN A 206 -24.08 12.75 14.77
C GLN A 206 -22.79 13.52 15.08
N HIS A 207 -21.82 13.54 14.18
CA HIS A 207 -20.46 14.02 14.43
C HIS A 207 -19.95 15.03 13.40
N GLY A 208 -20.70 15.39 12.37
CA GLY A 208 -20.24 16.23 11.27
C GLY A 208 -19.67 17.59 11.70
N ASP A 209 -20.20 18.15 12.79
CA ASP A 209 -19.70 19.41 13.39
C ASP A 209 -18.31 19.23 14.03
N GLN A 210 -17.87 18.00 14.32
CA GLN A 210 -16.61 17.67 14.99
C GLN A 210 -15.61 17.02 14.04
N ILE A 211 -16.06 16.44 12.90
CA ILE A 211 -15.22 15.75 11.92
C ILE A 211 -14.50 16.80 11.06
N GLY A 212 -13.18 16.82 11.13
CA GLY A 212 -12.30 17.70 10.37
C GLY A 212 -11.76 17.09 9.08
N GLY A 213 -11.70 15.79 9.00
CA GLY A 213 -11.24 15.05 7.83
C GLY A 213 -11.91 13.70 7.66
N ILE A 214 -12.10 13.29 6.41
CA ILE A 214 -12.40 11.92 6.02
C ILE A 214 -11.15 11.38 5.35
N ILE A 215 -10.59 10.27 5.87
CA ILE A 215 -9.45 9.59 5.26
C ILE A 215 -9.85 8.22 4.75
N MET A 216 -9.42 7.88 3.53
CA MET A 216 -9.70 6.57 2.94
C MET A 216 -8.59 6.12 1.98
N GLU A 217 -8.42 4.81 1.87
CA GLU A 217 -7.80 4.21 0.70
C GLU A 217 -8.85 4.23 -0.43
N PRO A 218 -8.66 4.97 -1.53
CA PRO A 218 -9.69 5.03 -2.58
C PRO A 218 -9.92 3.68 -3.25
N ILE A 219 -8.91 2.81 -3.26
CA ILE A 219 -9.02 1.38 -3.55
C ILE A 219 -8.38 0.67 -2.38
N ASN A 220 -9.16 -0.13 -1.65
CA ASN A 220 -8.63 -0.82 -0.47
C ASN A 220 -7.82 -2.06 -0.89
N TYR A 221 -6.59 -1.83 -1.31
CA TYR A 221 -5.66 -2.90 -1.65
C TYR A 221 -5.14 -3.64 -0.42
N ASN A 222 -5.05 -2.98 0.75
CA ASN A 222 -4.58 -3.64 1.97
C ASN A 222 -5.49 -4.81 2.38
N GLN A 223 -6.75 -4.81 1.93
CA GLN A 223 -7.71 -5.89 2.19
C GLN A 223 -7.96 -6.77 0.95
N GLY A 224 -7.00 -6.88 0.04
CA GLY A 224 -7.08 -7.76 -1.11
C GLY A 224 -7.84 -7.16 -2.31
N CYS A 225 -7.75 -5.87 -2.52
CA CYS A 225 -8.34 -5.16 -3.64
C CYS A 225 -9.88 -5.07 -3.58
N ILE A 226 -10.40 -4.40 -2.55
CA ILE A 226 -11.83 -4.06 -2.45
C ILE A 226 -12.05 -2.70 -3.12
N VAL A 227 -12.81 -2.70 -4.22
CA VAL A 227 -13.06 -1.54 -5.06
C VAL A 227 -14.46 -1.00 -4.80
N ALA A 228 -14.59 0.31 -4.60
CA ALA A 228 -15.89 0.97 -4.55
C ALA A 228 -16.39 1.28 -5.97
N ASP A 229 -17.71 1.46 -6.11
CA ASP A 229 -18.28 2.08 -7.29
C ASP A 229 -18.02 3.60 -7.31
N LYS A 230 -18.12 4.18 -8.50
CA LYS A 230 -17.87 5.62 -8.69
C LYS A 230 -18.89 6.47 -7.93
N GLU A 231 -20.12 6.04 -7.89
CA GLU A 231 -21.25 6.70 -7.26
C GLU A 231 -21.00 6.88 -5.75
N TYR A 232 -20.44 5.85 -5.09
CA TYR A 232 -20.06 5.94 -3.68
C TYR A 232 -18.91 6.94 -3.46
N MET A 233 -17.91 6.95 -4.33
CA MET A 233 -16.81 7.92 -4.24
C MET A 233 -17.29 9.36 -4.43
N GLU A 234 -18.22 9.59 -5.37
CA GLU A 234 -18.88 10.88 -5.58
C GLU A 234 -19.74 11.28 -4.37
N LEU A 235 -20.43 10.31 -3.76
CA LEU A 235 -21.20 10.54 -2.52
C LEU A 235 -20.28 11.03 -1.40
N VAL A 236 -19.18 10.34 -1.13
CA VAL A 236 -18.22 10.74 -0.08
C VAL A 236 -17.68 12.14 -0.36
N ARG A 237 -17.32 12.47 -1.62
CA ARG A 237 -16.86 13.81 -1.97
C ARG A 237 -17.94 14.87 -1.73
N ARG A 238 -19.17 14.62 -2.14
CA ARG A 238 -20.30 15.51 -1.95
C ARG A 238 -20.56 15.75 -0.46
N GLN A 239 -20.61 14.68 0.35
CA GLN A 239 -20.80 14.77 1.79
C GLN A 239 -19.68 15.55 2.48
N ALA A 240 -18.43 15.34 2.09
CA ALA A 240 -17.30 16.10 2.60
C ALA A 240 -17.44 17.62 2.30
N ASN A 241 -17.92 17.98 1.11
CA ASN A 241 -18.17 19.37 0.73
C ASN A 241 -19.30 20.01 1.56
N GLU A 242 -20.43 19.31 1.68
CA GLU A 242 -21.61 19.79 2.43
C GLU A 242 -21.28 20.07 3.90
N HIS A 243 -20.49 19.21 4.53
CA HIS A 243 -20.07 19.34 5.92
C HIS A 243 -18.78 20.15 6.13
N LYS A 244 -18.16 20.68 5.06
CA LYS A 244 -16.87 21.41 5.09
C LYS A 244 -15.77 20.59 5.76
N ILE A 245 -15.65 19.35 5.36
CA ILE A 245 -14.68 18.35 5.83
C ILE A 245 -13.62 18.16 4.75
N ALA A 246 -12.34 18.14 5.12
CA ALA A 246 -11.27 17.82 4.18
C ALA A 246 -11.30 16.33 3.79
N LEU A 247 -11.35 16.03 2.51
CA LEU A 247 -11.25 14.67 2.00
C LEU A 247 -9.77 14.31 1.71
N ILE A 248 -9.29 13.22 2.30
CA ILE A 248 -7.92 12.75 2.19
C ILE A 248 -7.93 11.38 1.49
N TYR A 249 -7.26 11.29 0.34
CA TYR A 249 -6.96 10.00 -0.28
C TYR A 249 -5.60 9.49 0.19
N ASP A 250 -5.62 8.39 0.91
CA ASP A 250 -4.40 7.61 1.18
C ASP A 250 -4.09 6.75 -0.05
N GLU A 251 -3.26 7.30 -0.90
CA GLU A 251 -2.74 6.63 -2.10
C GLU A 251 -1.33 6.06 -1.86
N VAL A 252 -0.96 5.75 -0.63
CA VAL A 252 0.34 5.12 -0.34
C VAL A 252 0.46 3.78 -1.09
N LEU A 253 -0.62 3.02 -1.22
CA LEU A 253 -0.62 1.75 -1.97
C LEU A 253 -1.24 1.87 -3.35
N SER A 254 -2.23 2.73 -3.55
CA SER A 254 -2.94 2.90 -4.84
C SER A 254 -2.22 3.83 -5.82
N ALA A 255 -1.25 4.63 -5.37
CA ALA A 255 -0.50 5.53 -6.24
C ALA A 255 0.04 4.81 -7.48
N PHE A 256 -0.29 5.35 -8.66
CA PHE A 256 0.15 4.85 -9.96
C PHE A 256 -0.26 3.40 -10.30
N ARG A 257 -1.27 2.81 -9.64
CA ARG A 257 -1.68 1.44 -9.94
C ARG A 257 -2.68 1.33 -11.09
N THR A 258 -3.54 2.32 -11.20
CA THR A 258 -4.64 2.35 -12.20
C THR A 258 -4.32 3.24 -13.39
N GLY A 259 -3.45 4.21 -13.20
CA GLY A 259 -3.08 5.20 -14.20
C GLY A 259 -2.05 6.17 -13.65
N PRO A 260 -1.49 7.07 -14.47
CA PRO A 260 -0.55 8.08 -14.04
C PRO A 260 -1.19 9.10 -13.07
N ASP A 261 -2.49 9.31 -13.17
CA ASP A 261 -3.33 10.17 -12.35
C ASP A 261 -3.94 9.46 -11.13
N CYS A 262 -3.46 8.24 -10.85
CA CYS A 262 -3.78 7.43 -9.68
C CYS A 262 -5.28 7.06 -9.59
N ALA A 263 -5.78 6.77 -8.38
CA ALA A 263 -7.19 6.48 -8.19
C ALA A 263 -8.08 7.71 -8.39
N GLN A 264 -7.54 8.92 -8.29
CA GLN A 264 -8.25 10.17 -8.58
C GLN A 264 -8.72 10.21 -10.03
N GLY A 265 -7.84 9.86 -10.97
CA GLY A 265 -8.19 9.77 -12.40
C GLY A 265 -9.12 8.61 -12.69
N TYR A 266 -8.90 7.45 -12.08
CA TYR A 266 -9.74 6.27 -12.25
C TYR A 266 -11.21 6.54 -11.90
N TYR A 267 -11.48 7.21 -10.78
CA TYR A 267 -12.83 7.57 -10.36
C TYR A 267 -13.33 8.89 -10.94
N GLY A 268 -12.45 9.77 -11.39
CA GLY A 268 -12.79 11.16 -11.73
C GLY A 268 -13.21 11.98 -10.50
N VAL A 269 -12.76 11.60 -9.31
CA VAL A 269 -13.09 12.26 -8.03
C VAL A 269 -11.82 12.78 -7.38
N THR A 270 -11.76 14.10 -7.13
CA THR A 270 -10.59 14.78 -6.61
C THR A 270 -10.72 15.05 -5.10
N PRO A 271 -9.79 14.59 -4.26
CA PRO A 271 -9.75 14.92 -2.85
C PRO A 271 -9.18 16.33 -2.58
N ASP A 272 -9.16 16.74 -1.32
CA ASP A 272 -8.47 17.98 -0.92
C ASP A 272 -6.99 17.76 -0.64
N LEU A 273 -6.64 16.56 -0.18
CA LEU A 273 -5.28 16.10 0.11
C LEU A 273 -5.09 14.68 -0.38
N CYS A 274 -3.90 14.34 -0.83
CA CYS A 274 -3.51 12.94 -1.05
C CYS A 274 -2.09 12.65 -0.53
N VAL A 275 -1.84 11.36 -0.27
CA VAL A 275 -0.53 10.83 0.13
C VAL A 275 -0.12 9.77 -0.87
N LEU A 276 0.93 10.02 -1.66
CA LEU A 276 1.48 9.08 -2.64
C LEU A 276 2.71 8.39 -2.04
N GLY A 277 2.77 7.07 -2.11
CA GLY A 277 3.89 6.30 -1.56
C GLY A 277 4.33 5.15 -2.46
N LYS A 278 5.12 4.26 -1.91
CA LYS A 278 5.54 2.97 -2.53
C LYS A 278 6.02 3.12 -3.99
N ALA A 279 5.12 2.98 -4.96
CA ALA A 279 5.44 3.06 -6.39
C ALA A 279 6.08 4.39 -6.81
N VAL A 280 5.80 5.47 -6.08
CA VAL A 280 6.31 6.82 -6.42
C VAL A 280 7.82 6.87 -6.57
N ALA A 281 8.56 6.09 -5.78
CA ALA A 281 10.03 6.08 -5.80
C ALA A 281 10.64 4.68 -6.05
N ASN A 282 9.84 3.72 -6.51
CA ASN A 282 10.25 2.35 -6.84
C ASN A 282 11.17 1.70 -5.79
N GLY A 283 10.82 1.79 -4.51
CA GLY A 283 11.60 1.27 -3.38
C GLY A 283 12.43 2.32 -2.64
N GLY A 284 12.56 3.54 -3.14
CA GLY A 284 13.13 4.65 -2.39
C GLY A 284 12.25 5.04 -1.19
N ALA A 285 12.87 5.40 -0.07
CA ALA A 285 12.17 5.84 1.14
C ALA A 285 11.58 7.25 0.92
N MET A 286 10.38 7.31 0.35
CA MET A 286 9.69 8.56 0.03
C MET A 286 8.18 8.41 0.14
N VAL A 287 7.56 9.49 0.58
CA VAL A 287 6.14 9.77 0.43
C VAL A 287 5.98 11.21 -0.05
N VAL A 288 4.98 11.45 -0.89
CA VAL A 288 4.62 12.78 -1.36
C VAL A 288 3.25 13.13 -0.79
N LEU A 289 3.19 14.26 -0.08
CA LEU A 289 1.94 14.88 0.33
C LEU A 289 1.60 15.92 -0.73
N ALA A 290 0.39 15.85 -1.28
CA ALA A 290 -0.06 16.81 -2.27
C ALA A 290 -1.51 17.22 -2.00
N GLY A 291 -1.92 18.38 -2.46
CA GLY A 291 -3.28 18.83 -2.27
C GLY A 291 -3.51 20.26 -2.73
N LYS A 292 -4.72 20.71 -2.48
CA LYS A 292 -5.16 22.07 -2.78
C LYS A 292 -4.28 23.10 -2.07
N ARG A 293 -4.00 24.20 -2.75
CA ARG A 293 -3.15 25.28 -2.24
C ARG A 293 -3.62 25.79 -0.89
N GLU A 294 -4.92 26.08 -0.75
CA GLU A 294 -5.51 26.62 0.47
C GLU A 294 -5.31 25.75 1.72
N VAL A 295 -5.21 24.41 1.52
CA VAL A 295 -4.93 23.45 2.60
C VAL A 295 -3.43 23.31 2.82
N MET A 296 -2.66 23.17 1.75
CA MET A 296 -1.22 22.94 1.82
C MET A 296 -0.43 24.18 2.28
N ASP A 297 -0.92 25.39 2.02
CA ASP A 297 -0.28 26.62 2.48
C ASP A 297 -0.41 26.83 4.02
N LEU A 298 -1.19 25.97 4.71
CA LEU A 298 -1.16 25.90 6.17
C LEU A 298 0.12 25.27 6.73
N VAL A 299 0.95 24.63 5.89
CA VAL A 299 2.26 24.08 6.32
C VAL A 299 3.26 25.24 6.45
N GLY A 300 4.05 25.22 7.54
CA GLY A 300 5.18 26.14 7.70
C GLY A 300 6.16 26.09 6.50
N PRO A 301 6.79 27.22 6.11
CA PRO A 301 6.80 28.53 6.78
C PRO A 301 5.62 29.46 6.43
N LEU A 302 4.70 29.08 5.53
CA LEU A 302 3.55 29.91 5.17
C LEU A 302 2.49 29.90 6.26
N GLY A 303 2.20 28.74 6.83
CA GLY A 303 1.24 28.53 7.91
C GLY A 303 1.90 27.99 9.19
N GLU A 304 1.08 27.50 10.12
CA GLU A 304 1.49 27.08 11.45
C GLU A 304 1.58 25.55 11.61
N VAL A 305 1.20 24.76 10.60
CA VAL A 305 1.29 23.29 10.66
C VAL A 305 2.73 22.85 10.53
N ALA A 306 3.28 22.31 11.59
CA ALA A 306 4.66 21.84 11.60
C ALA A 306 4.84 20.55 10.77
N GLN A 307 5.77 20.62 9.82
CA GLN A 307 6.26 19.47 9.04
C GLN A 307 7.73 19.70 8.70
N SER A 308 8.60 18.83 9.17
CA SER A 308 10.04 18.87 8.93
C SER A 308 10.65 17.51 9.23
N GLY A 309 11.84 17.24 8.71
CA GLY A 309 12.64 16.05 8.98
C GLY A 309 13.97 16.11 8.24
N THR A 310 15.06 15.72 8.89
CA THR A 310 16.42 15.77 8.30
C THR A 310 16.49 15.00 6.98
N PHE A 311 15.79 13.88 6.87
CA PHE A 311 15.84 13.01 5.68
C PHE A 311 14.64 13.18 4.75
N THR A 312 13.75 14.11 5.05
CA THR A 312 12.56 14.40 4.25
C THR A 312 13.00 14.91 2.88
N GLY A 313 12.59 14.23 1.82
CA GLY A 313 13.01 14.56 0.47
C GLY A 313 14.52 14.36 0.25
N ASN A 314 15.13 13.30 0.82
CA ASN A 314 16.54 13.05 0.56
C ASN A 314 16.81 12.89 -0.95
N PRO A 315 17.95 13.42 -1.47
CA PRO A 315 18.22 13.51 -2.92
C PRO A 315 18.18 12.16 -3.63
N LEU A 316 18.56 11.08 -2.95
CA LEU A 316 18.50 9.73 -3.51
C LEU A 316 17.05 9.33 -3.82
N ALA A 317 16.15 9.52 -2.85
CA ALA A 317 14.73 9.19 -3.02
C ALA A 317 14.04 10.14 -4.00
N VAL A 318 14.40 11.44 -4.01
CA VAL A 318 13.90 12.42 -4.99
C VAL A 318 14.28 12.04 -6.42
N ALA A 319 15.55 11.68 -6.64
CA ALA A 319 16.03 11.29 -7.96
C ALA A 319 15.36 10.00 -8.47
N THR A 320 15.21 9.00 -7.58
CA THR A 320 14.50 7.77 -7.94
C THR A 320 13.02 8.01 -8.19
N ALA A 321 12.37 8.91 -7.43
CA ALA A 321 10.96 9.26 -7.63
C ALA A 321 10.74 9.96 -8.98
N LEU A 322 11.57 10.94 -9.31
CA LEU A 322 11.47 11.62 -10.60
C LEU A 322 11.64 10.63 -11.76
N ALA A 323 12.67 9.78 -11.71
CA ALA A 323 12.88 8.74 -12.72
C ALA A 323 11.72 7.74 -12.78
N SER A 324 11.12 7.39 -11.64
CA SER A 324 9.96 6.48 -11.60
C SER A 324 8.75 7.10 -12.27
N ILE A 325 8.41 8.35 -11.98
CA ILE A 325 7.24 9.01 -12.54
C ILE A 325 7.38 9.17 -14.06
N GLU A 326 8.57 9.45 -14.57
CA GLU A 326 8.80 9.50 -16.01
C GLU A 326 8.52 8.14 -16.70
N GLU A 327 8.92 7.03 -16.07
CA GLU A 327 8.60 5.70 -16.59
C GLU A 327 7.10 5.39 -16.51
N LEU A 328 6.47 5.72 -15.37
CA LEU A 328 5.05 5.48 -15.11
C LEU A 328 4.12 6.28 -16.04
N CYS A 329 4.60 7.41 -16.58
CA CYS A 329 3.83 8.24 -17.51
C CYS A 329 4.08 7.90 -18.98
N LYS A 330 4.87 6.88 -19.30
CA LYS A 330 5.12 6.50 -20.71
C LYS A 330 3.87 5.92 -21.37
N PRO A 331 3.61 6.23 -22.64
CA PRO A 331 2.55 5.59 -23.40
C PRO A 331 2.69 4.06 -23.39
N GLY A 332 1.59 3.34 -23.24
CA GLY A 332 1.56 1.88 -23.23
C GLY A 332 2.00 1.22 -21.92
N PHE A 333 2.47 1.98 -20.92
CA PHE A 333 2.87 1.41 -19.63
C PHE A 333 1.73 0.64 -18.98
N TYR A 334 0.57 1.25 -18.90
CA TYR A 334 -0.60 0.64 -18.25
C TYR A 334 -1.25 -0.46 -19.08
N ASP A 335 -1.14 -0.44 -20.41
CA ASP A 335 -1.60 -1.55 -21.25
C ASP A 335 -0.88 -2.85 -20.87
N HIS A 336 0.43 -2.78 -20.65
CA HIS A 336 1.21 -3.90 -20.16
C HIS A 336 0.82 -4.35 -18.75
N ILE A 337 0.63 -3.39 -17.82
CA ILE A 337 0.24 -3.68 -16.43
C ILE A 337 -1.10 -4.41 -16.38
N TYR A 338 -2.11 -3.89 -17.11
CA TYR A 338 -3.43 -4.51 -17.17
C TYR A 338 -3.36 -5.90 -17.80
N ALA A 339 -2.67 -6.06 -18.92
CA ALA A 339 -2.52 -7.36 -19.58
C ALA A 339 -1.88 -8.42 -18.66
N ALA A 340 -0.82 -8.04 -17.92
CA ALA A 340 -0.15 -8.95 -16.98
C ALA A 340 -1.03 -9.27 -15.76
N SER A 341 -1.74 -8.27 -15.23
CA SER A 341 -2.65 -8.44 -14.10
C SER A 341 -3.86 -9.31 -14.47
N ASP A 342 -4.51 -9.03 -15.59
CA ASP A 342 -5.67 -9.78 -16.08
C ASP A 342 -5.29 -11.25 -16.36
N ARG A 343 -4.12 -11.48 -16.96
CA ARG A 343 -3.60 -12.83 -17.20
C ARG A 343 -3.37 -13.59 -15.90
N MET A 344 -2.84 -12.92 -14.87
CA MET A 344 -2.62 -13.54 -13.56
C MET A 344 -3.93 -13.84 -12.85
N VAL A 345 -4.85 -12.89 -12.80
CA VAL A 345 -6.16 -13.03 -12.15
C VAL A 345 -7.00 -14.13 -12.82
N SER A 346 -7.09 -14.12 -14.15
CA SER A 346 -7.83 -15.15 -14.91
C SER A 346 -7.18 -16.52 -14.75
N GLY A 347 -5.86 -16.61 -14.87
CA GLY A 347 -5.13 -17.86 -14.74
C GLY A 347 -5.26 -18.51 -13.36
N LEU A 348 -5.16 -17.74 -12.27
CA LEU A 348 -5.41 -18.24 -10.92
C LEU A 348 -6.87 -18.70 -10.75
N THR A 349 -7.84 -17.93 -11.26
CA THR A 349 -9.26 -18.28 -11.20
C THR A 349 -9.51 -19.62 -11.91
N GLU A 350 -8.96 -19.81 -13.11
CA GLU A 350 -9.05 -21.06 -13.87
C GLU A 350 -8.40 -22.24 -13.14
N LEU A 351 -7.23 -22.03 -12.54
CA LEU A 351 -6.50 -23.08 -11.80
C LEU A 351 -7.27 -23.53 -10.57
N PHE A 352 -7.84 -22.61 -9.80
CA PHE A 352 -8.62 -22.94 -8.62
C PHE A 352 -9.93 -23.63 -9.00
N ALA A 353 -10.65 -23.14 -10.00
CA ALA A 353 -11.87 -23.78 -10.50
C ALA A 353 -11.61 -25.20 -11.04
N GLY A 354 -10.51 -25.40 -11.79
CA GLY A 354 -10.11 -26.71 -12.30
C GLY A 354 -9.65 -27.72 -11.24
N ALA A 355 -9.40 -27.25 -10.03
CA ALA A 355 -9.01 -28.08 -8.87
C ALA A 355 -10.13 -28.19 -7.80
N ASP A 356 -11.33 -27.72 -8.09
CA ASP A 356 -12.47 -27.63 -7.16
C ASP A 356 -12.13 -26.90 -5.85
N ILE A 357 -11.25 -25.89 -5.92
CA ILE A 357 -10.89 -25.03 -4.79
C ILE A 357 -11.76 -23.77 -4.84
N PRO A 358 -12.68 -23.57 -3.87
CA PRO A 358 -13.49 -22.37 -3.83
C PRO A 358 -12.62 -21.16 -3.49
N ALA A 359 -12.37 -20.30 -4.47
CA ALA A 359 -11.58 -19.09 -4.30
C ALA A 359 -12.09 -17.95 -5.18
N ARG A 360 -12.06 -16.73 -4.66
CA ARG A 360 -12.24 -15.50 -5.40
C ARG A 360 -10.88 -14.84 -5.64
N VAL A 361 -10.53 -14.61 -6.88
CA VAL A 361 -9.40 -13.75 -7.25
C VAL A 361 -9.97 -12.47 -7.84
N GLN A 362 -9.60 -11.33 -7.28
CA GLN A 362 -10.04 -10.04 -7.77
C GLN A 362 -8.91 -9.03 -7.76
N GLY A 363 -8.89 -8.13 -8.74
CA GLY A 363 -7.82 -7.16 -8.90
C GLY A 363 -8.25 -5.93 -9.69
N LEU A 364 -7.44 -4.88 -9.59
CA LEU A 364 -7.58 -3.67 -10.38
C LEU A 364 -6.19 -3.06 -10.60
N GLY A 365 -5.88 -2.71 -11.85
CA GLY A 365 -4.55 -2.19 -12.20
C GLY A 365 -3.46 -3.19 -11.85
N GLY A 366 -2.40 -2.71 -11.21
CA GLY A 366 -1.24 -3.54 -10.89
C GLY A 366 -1.36 -4.39 -9.62
N ARG A 367 -2.55 -4.58 -9.02
CA ARG A 367 -2.68 -5.35 -7.77
C ARG A 367 -3.93 -6.21 -7.74
N PHE A 368 -3.84 -7.31 -6.96
CA PHE A 368 -4.93 -8.27 -6.78
C PHE A 368 -4.88 -8.93 -5.39
N GLY A 369 -6.00 -9.53 -5.00
CA GLY A 369 -6.14 -10.36 -3.80
C GLY A 369 -6.70 -11.74 -4.13
N ILE A 370 -6.42 -12.70 -3.25
CA ILE A 370 -6.91 -14.09 -3.35
C ILE A 370 -7.64 -14.41 -2.05
N PHE A 371 -8.92 -14.74 -2.16
CA PHE A 371 -9.79 -15.08 -1.03
C PHE A 371 -10.27 -16.53 -1.19
N PHE A 372 -9.94 -17.39 -0.23
CA PHE A 372 -10.34 -18.79 -0.23
C PHE A 372 -11.63 -19.00 0.57
N GLY A 373 -12.34 -20.09 0.29
CA GLY A 373 -13.56 -20.49 0.97
C GLY A 373 -14.85 -20.08 0.26
N SER A 374 -14.81 -19.15 -0.71
CA SER A 374 -15.96 -18.74 -1.50
C SER A 374 -15.54 -18.18 -2.85
N THR A 375 -16.41 -18.27 -3.85
CA THR A 375 -16.26 -17.65 -5.17
C THR A 375 -16.94 -16.28 -5.26
N GLU A 376 -17.73 -15.92 -4.25
CA GLU A 376 -18.45 -14.66 -4.22
C GLU A 376 -17.51 -13.46 -4.17
N PRO A 377 -17.86 -12.34 -4.80
CA PRO A 377 -17.09 -11.11 -4.73
C PRO A 377 -16.88 -10.65 -3.28
N VAL A 378 -15.75 -10.00 -3.03
CA VAL A 378 -15.49 -9.30 -1.77
C VAL A 378 -15.67 -7.83 -2.04
N GLU A 379 -16.73 -7.25 -1.53
CA GLU A 379 -17.10 -5.85 -1.75
C GLU A 379 -16.91 -4.99 -0.51
N ARG A 380 -16.89 -5.62 0.66
CA ARG A 380 -16.72 -4.97 1.97
C ARG A 380 -15.73 -5.76 2.82
N PHE A 381 -15.24 -5.15 3.89
CA PHE A 381 -14.31 -5.82 4.79
C PHE A 381 -14.96 -7.02 5.52
N ASP A 382 -16.21 -6.93 5.90
CA ASP A 382 -16.94 -8.00 6.55
C ASP A 382 -17.10 -9.25 5.67
N ASP A 383 -17.10 -9.14 4.33
CA ASP A 383 -17.08 -10.29 3.41
C ASP A 383 -15.78 -11.12 3.52
N THR A 384 -14.77 -10.60 4.21
CA THR A 384 -13.51 -11.31 4.41
C THR A 384 -13.50 -12.20 5.65
N LEU A 385 -14.47 -12.03 6.57
CA LEU A 385 -14.44 -12.65 7.90
C LEU A 385 -14.67 -14.17 7.85
N ASP A 386 -15.44 -14.66 6.89
CA ASP A 386 -15.78 -16.09 6.72
C ASP A 386 -14.86 -16.79 5.71
N ARG A 387 -13.71 -16.20 5.34
CA ARG A 387 -12.78 -16.80 4.37
C ARG A 387 -11.90 -17.87 5.00
N ASP A 388 -11.51 -18.87 4.18
CA ASP A 388 -10.66 -19.98 4.62
C ASP A 388 -9.19 -19.53 4.76
N VAL A 389 -8.84 -19.12 5.98
CA VAL A 389 -7.48 -18.68 6.33
C VAL A 389 -6.48 -19.85 6.24
N GLU A 390 -6.91 -21.07 6.64
CA GLU A 390 -6.04 -22.24 6.62
C GLU A 390 -5.62 -22.63 5.20
N MET A 391 -6.58 -22.61 4.26
CA MET A 391 -6.31 -22.83 2.84
C MET A 391 -5.37 -21.75 2.29
N ARG A 392 -5.58 -20.49 2.65
CA ARG A 392 -4.68 -19.38 2.25
C ARG A 392 -3.25 -19.64 2.71
N LEU A 393 -3.05 -20.00 3.98
CA LEU A 393 -1.72 -20.27 4.53
C LEU A 393 -1.05 -21.46 3.82
N ARG A 394 -1.81 -22.54 3.55
CA ARG A 394 -1.32 -23.69 2.78
C ARG A 394 -0.92 -23.30 1.37
N PHE A 395 -1.76 -22.54 0.69
CA PHE A 395 -1.48 -22.06 -0.67
C PHE A 395 -0.18 -21.26 -0.73
N VAL A 396 0.01 -20.27 0.17
CA VAL A 396 1.21 -19.42 0.19
C VAL A 396 2.46 -20.26 0.43
N ARG A 397 2.44 -21.24 1.34
CA ARG A 397 3.54 -22.18 1.56
C ARG A 397 3.86 -22.99 0.30
N ALA A 398 2.85 -23.62 -0.30
CA ALA A 398 3.00 -24.46 -1.48
C ALA A 398 3.52 -23.66 -2.68
N ALA A 399 3.06 -22.45 -2.89
CA ALA A 399 3.56 -21.54 -3.92
C ALA A 399 5.03 -21.18 -3.68
N ALA A 400 5.41 -20.84 -2.44
CA ALA A 400 6.79 -20.54 -2.08
C ALA A 400 7.72 -21.75 -2.29
N ASP A 401 7.28 -22.96 -2.00
CA ASP A 401 8.03 -24.18 -2.25
C ASP A 401 8.32 -24.38 -3.74
N LYS A 402 7.41 -23.95 -4.61
CA LYS A 402 7.58 -23.99 -6.08
C LYS A 402 8.25 -22.73 -6.66
N GLY A 403 8.72 -21.80 -5.80
CA GLY A 403 9.41 -20.59 -6.24
C GLY A 403 8.49 -19.49 -6.76
N VAL A 404 7.27 -19.40 -6.22
CA VAL A 404 6.37 -18.23 -6.41
C VAL A 404 6.15 -17.58 -5.06
N TYR A 405 6.51 -16.30 -4.93
CA TYR A 405 6.42 -15.61 -3.66
C TYR A 405 5.17 -14.74 -3.56
N PHE A 406 4.25 -15.19 -2.72
CA PHE A 406 3.15 -14.40 -2.17
C PHE A 406 3.44 -14.08 -0.71
N HIS A 407 3.13 -12.88 -0.27
CA HIS A 407 3.32 -12.50 1.12
C HIS A 407 2.01 -12.59 1.89
N ASP A 408 2.08 -13.18 3.09
CA ASP A 408 0.96 -13.26 4.02
C ASP A 408 1.27 -12.45 5.28
N TYR A 409 0.36 -11.55 5.65
CA TYR A 409 0.54 -10.63 6.78
C TYR A 409 -0.06 -11.15 8.08
N GLY A 410 -0.64 -12.36 8.09
CA GLY A 410 -1.19 -12.99 9.29
C GLY A 410 -2.50 -12.42 9.82
N SER A 411 -3.04 -11.39 9.19
CA SER A 411 -4.36 -10.90 9.49
C SER A 411 -5.42 -11.86 8.91
N LEU A 412 -6.66 -11.74 9.34
CA LEU A 412 -7.78 -12.48 8.74
C LEU A 412 -8.05 -12.09 7.28
N VAL A 413 -7.29 -11.17 6.77
CA VAL A 413 -7.50 -10.54 5.47
C VAL A 413 -6.57 -11.16 4.44
N ALA A 414 -7.02 -11.25 3.20
CA ALA A 414 -6.19 -11.65 2.09
C ALA A 414 -4.99 -10.72 1.93
N GLY A 415 -3.81 -11.28 1.71
CA GLY A 415 -2.64 -10.49 1.34
C GLY A 415 -2.90 -9.73 0.04
N HIS A 416 -2.30 -8.55 -0.09
CA HIS A 416 -2.29 -7.83 -1.35
C HIS A 416 -1.08 -8.23 -2.19
N HIS A 417 -1.33 -8.78 -3.35
CA HIS A 417 -0.31 -9.18 -4.32
C HIS A 417 -0.30 -8.23 -5.51
N GLY A 418 0.70 -8.31 -6.38
CA GLY A 418 0.69 -7.44 -7.55
C GLY A 418 1.69 -7.82 -8.61
N VAL A 419 1.53 -7.21 -9.77
CA VAL A 419 2.47 -7.26 -10.88
C VAL A 419 3.27 -5.97 -10.96
N SER A 420 4.46 -6.05 -11.54
CA SER A 420 5.31 -4.91 -11.87
C SER A 420 5.51 -4.83 -13.37
N ALA A 421 6.04 -3.71 -13.85
CA ALA A 421 6.39 -3.55 -15.27
C ALA A 421 7.43 -4.57 -15.77
N SER A 422 8.16 -5.20 -14.86
CA SER A 422 9.14 -6.25 -15.19
C SER A 422 8.53 -7.65 -15.34
N HIS A 423 7.26 -7.87 -14.97
CA HIS A 423 6.58 -9.13 -15.24
C HIS A 423 6.17 -9.21 -16.69
N THR A 424 6.82 -10.04 -17.47
CA THR A 424 6.35 -10.38 -18.82
C THR A 424 5.19 -11.38 -18.74
N LEU A 425 4.41 -11.52 -19.81
CA LEU A 425 3.37 -12.57 -19.87
C LEU A 425 3.99 -13.98 -19.71
N ALA A 426 5.22 -14.18 -20.17
CA ALA A 426 5.95 -15.44 -19.97
C ALA A 426 6.28 -15.70 -18.50
N ASP A 427 6.65 -14.65 -17.72
CA ASP A 427 6.86 -14.78 -16.27
C ASP A 427 5.54 -15.10 -15.54
N ILE A 428 4.44 -14.51 -15.97
CA ILE A 428 3.10 -14.82 -15.42
C ILE A 428 2.72 -16.27 -15.73
N ASP A 429 2.90 -16.73 -16.98
CA ASP A 429 2.61 -18.12 -17.36
C ASP A 429 3.50 -19.11 -16.62
N GLU A 430 4.78 -18.78 -16.41
CA GLU A 430 5.68 -19.57 -15.58
C GLU A 430 5.19 -19.67 -14.14
N ALA A 431 4.79 -18.53 -13.53
CA ALA A 431 4.24 -18.52 -12.18
C ALA A 431 2.97 -19.37 -12.06
N LEU A 432 2.05 -19.26 -13.02
CA LEU A 432 0.83 -20.08 -13.08
C LEU A 432 1.14 -21.58 -13.21
N ASN A 433 2.13 -21.96 -14.03
CA ASN A 433 2.57 -23.36 -14.15
C ASN A 433 3.17 -23.88 -12.83
N ARG A 434 3.95 -23.07 -12.12
CA ARG A 434 4.50 -23.40 -10.80
C ARG A 434 3.39 -23.57 -9.77
N VAL A 435 2.37 -22.68 -9.75
CA VAL A 435 1.17 -22.79 -8.90
C VAL A 435 0.38 -24.06 -9.24
N GLN A 436 0.14 -24.34 -10.51
CA GLN A 436 -0.52 -25.59 -10.94
C GLN A 436 0.21 -26.83 -10.42
N SER A 437 1.55 -26.82 -10.47
CA SER A 437 2.36 -27.90 -9.91
C SER A 437 2.20 -28.04 -8.40
N ALA A 438 2.07 -26.92 -7.67
CA ALA A 438 1.79 -26.93 -6.24
C ALA A 438 0.44 -27.57 -5.92
N ILE A 439 -0.61 -27.20 -6.63
CA ILE A 439 -1.96 -27.76 -6.49
C ILE A 439 -1.95 -29.27 -6.78
N LYS A 440 -1.38 -29.70 -7.90
CA LYS A 440 -1.31 -31.11 -8.28
C LYS A 440 -0.52 -32.00 -7.30
N SER A 441 0.41 -31.42 -6.57
CA SER A 441 1.16 -32.17 -5.53
C SER A 441 0.39 -32.37 -4.23
N GLY A 442 -0.85 -31.90 -4.13
CA GLY A 442 -1.70 -32.04 -2.95
C GLY A 442 -1.26 -31.17 -1.76
N LEU A 443 -0.47 -30.12 -2.02
CA LEU A 443 -0.01 -29.19 -0.98
C LEU A 443 -1.01 -28.08 -0.69
N VAL A 444 -2.05 -27.93 -1.53
CA VAL A 444 -3.13 -26.95 -1.38
C VAL A 444 -4.44 -27.63 -1.01
#